data_4d46f5ab2a6aa451238083d92cdd539d
#
_entry.id   4d46f5ab2a6aa451238083d92cdd539d
#
_cell.length_a   1.000
_cell.length_b   1.000
_cell.length_c   1.000
_cell.angle_alpha   90.00
_cell.angle_beta   90.00
_cell.angle_gamma   90.00
#
_symmetry.space_group_name_H-M   'P 1'
#
loop_
_entity.id
_entity.type
_entity.pdbx_description
1 polymer ?
#
loop_
_entity_poly.entity_id
_entity_poly.type
_entity_poly.pdbx_seq_one_letter_code
_entity_poly.pdbx_strand_id
1 'polypeptide(L)'
;MNPALFLIILIAVTVIISFKGFEDSYFFSKYQFHIGSIRKGEHIRMITSGFLHADIAHLAFNMLSLYFFAPVVYGELGNYSFLLIYFASLIFGSMLTLYLHKNDYYYSAIGASGAVTGIIYSAILLDPNLQIILFFIPIPAHLFGIGYLLYSIYGMKAKNDNIGHTAHFGGAIGGYLFTILVHHQILLENTFMVVVLTIPIVIMAVMAKQGKL
;
A
#
# COMPACT_ATOMS: atom_id res chain seq x y z
N MET A 1 -11.39 -8.43 -22.79
CA MET A 1 -10.34 -9.13 -21.98
C MET A 1 -10.91 -9.35 -20.60
N ASN A 2 -10.75 -10.55 -20.02
CA ASN A 2 -11.34 -10.84 -18.69
C ASN A 2 -10.81 -9.82 -17.66
N PRO A 3 -11.68 -9.06 -16.97
CA PRO A 3 -11.24 -8.03 -16.01
C PRO A 3 -10.34 -8.56 -14.89
N ALA A 4 -10.56 -9.81 -14.48
CA ALA A 4 -9.75 -10.44 -13.43
C ALA A 4 -8.35 -10.90 -13.89
N LEU A 5 -8.04 -10.91 -15.20
CA LEU A 5 -6.78 -11.46 -15.70
C LEU A 5 -5.55 -10.72 -15.16
N PHE A 6 -5.58 -9.39 -15.11
CA PHE A 6 -4.46 -8.59 -14.60
C PHE A 6 -4.23 -8.84 -13.10
N LEU A 7 -5.31 -8.94 -12.32
CA LEU A 7 -5.22 -9.29 -10.90
C LEU A 7 -4.61 -10.68 -10.70
N ILE A 8 -5.08 -11.68 -11.47
CA ILE A 8 -4.57 -13.06 -11.38
C ILE A 8 -3.08 -13.11 -11.73
N ILE A 9 -2.66 -12.43 -12.80
CA ILE A 9 -1.25 -12.36 -13.19
C ILE A 9 -0.42 -11.69 -12.09
N LEU A 10 -0.88 -10.57 -11.53
CA LEU A 10 -0.18 -9.85 -10.47
C LEU A 10 0.00 -10.72 -9.21
N ILE A 11 -1.07 -11.40 -8.78
CA ILE A 11 -1.01 -12.34 -7.65
C ILE A 11 -0.05 -13.49 -7.97
N ALA A 12 -0.16 -14.13 -9.12
CA ALA A 12 0.70 -15.25 -9.50
C ALA A 12 2.18 -14.87 -9.52
N VAL A 13 2.53 -13.73 -10.13
CA VAL A 13 3.90 -13.20 -10.16
C VAL A 13 4.40 -12.92 -8.74
N THR A 14 3.58 -12.31 -7.90
CA THR A 14 3.95 -12.01 -6.51
C THR A 14 4.19 -13.28 -5.71
N VAL A 15 3.34 -14.30 -5.86
CA VAL A 15 3.49 -15.60 -5.21
C VAL A 15 4.79 -16.27 -5.66
N ILE A 16 5.04 -16.38 -6.96
CA ILE A 16 6.25 -17.02 -7.51
C ILE A 16 7.52 -16.33 -6.99
N ILE A 17 7.57 -15.01 -7.02
CA ILE A 17 8.74 -14.23 -6.56
C ILE A 17 8.93 -14.38 -5.05
N SER A 18 7.84 -14.39 -4.26
CA SER A 18 7.93 -14.59 -2.81
C SER A 18 8.44 -15.98 -2.45
N PHE A 19 7.94 -17.04 -3.12
CA PHE A 19 8.46 -18.40 -2.89
C PHE A 19 9.94 -18.50 -3.25
N LYS A 20 10.38 -17.90 -4.37
CA LYS A 20 11.80 -17.83 -4.69
C LYS A 20 12.60 -17.13 -3.58
N GLY A 21 12.03 -16.04 -3.00
CA GLY A 21 12.67 -15.35 -1.88
C GLY A 21 12.75 -16.17 -0.60
N PHE A 22 11.77 -17.05 -0.32
CA PHE A 22 11.81 -17.95 0.84
C PHE A 22 12.91 -19.01 0.74
N GLU A 23 13.23 -19.44 -0.49
CA GLU A 23 14.24 -20.48 -0.74
C GLU A 23 15.64 -19.91 -0.92
N ASP A 24 15.79 -18.64 -1.35
CA ASP A 24 17.05 -18.04 -1.76
C ASP A 24 17.29 -16.70 -1.03
N SER A 25 18.07 -16.77 0.06
CA SER A 25 18.40 -15.60 0.89
C SER A 25 19.22 -14.54 0.15
N TYR A 26 20.04 -14.94 -0.84
CA TYR A 26 20.78 -14.01 -1.69
C TYR A 26 19.83 -13.24 -2.59
N PHE A 27 18.91 -13.94 -3.26
CA PHE A 27 17.85 -13.31 -4.06
C PHE A 27 17.02 -12.35 -3.21
N PHE A 28 16.59 -12.78 -2.03
CA PHE A 28 15.82 -11.98 -1.09
C PHE A 28 16.56 -10.68 -0.74
N SER A 29 17.81 -10.77 -0.28
CA SER A 29 18.61 -9.61 0.13
C SER A 29 18.94 -8.67 -1.04
N LYS A 30 19.07 -9.20 -2.25
CA LYS A 30 19.33 -8.42 -3.48
C LYS A 30 18.13 -7.56 -3.89
N TYR A 31 16.90 -8.03 -3.67
CA TYR A 31 15.68 -7.37 -4.18
C TYR A 31 14.80 -6.72 -3.12
N GLN A 32 15.08 -6.92 -1.82
CA GLN A 32 14.41 -6.18 -0.75
C GLN A 32 14.70 -4.66 -0.82
N PHE A 33 13.77 -3.85 -0.35
CA PHE A 33 14.02 -2.43 -0.09
C PHE A 33 15.13 -2.30 0.93
N HIS A 34 16.16 -1.52 0.62
CA HIS A 34 17.29 -1.27 1.52
C HIS A 34 17.82 0.14 1.27
N ILE A 35 17.75 1.00 2.29
CA ILE A 35 18.10 2.42 2.16
C ILE A 35 19.51 2.61 1.59
N GLY A 36 20.50 1.89 2.16
CA GLY A 36 21.88 2.00 1.73
C GLY A 36 22.12 1.67 0.26
N SER A 37 21.45 0.63 -0.25
CA SER A 37 21.55 0.23 -1.66
C SER A 37 20.83 1.19 -2.58
N ILE A 38 19.63 1.66 -2.21
CA ILE A 38 18.86 2.62 -2.99
C ILE A 38 19.63 3.94 -3.13
N ARG A 39 20.26 4.42 -2.06
CA ARG A 39 21.10 5.63 -2.08
C ARG A 39 22.37 5.48 -2.92
N LYS A 40 22.79 4.26 -3.22
CA LYS A 40 23.89 3.95 -4.17
C LYS A 40 23.42 3.78 -5.61
N GLY A 41 22.10 4.00 -5.89
CA GLY A 41 21.54 3.96 -7.24
C GLY A 41 20.73 2.70 -7.56
N GLU A 42 20.55 1.75 -6.61
CA GLU A 42 19.76 0.52 -6.85
C GLU A 42 18.25 0.81 -6.70
N HIS A 43 17.73 1.80 -7.45
CA HIS A 43 16.33 2.26 -7.33
C HIS A 43 15.28 1.20 -7.66
N ILE A 44 15.65 0.17 -8.43
CA ILE A 44 14.76 -0.96 -8.74
C ILE A 44 14.19 -1.64 -7.49
N ARG A 45 14.91 -1.59 -6.37
CA ARG A 45 14.49 -2.13 -5.07
C ARG A 45 13.20 -1.49 -4.52
N MET A 46 12.88 -0.27 -4.95
CA MET A 46 11.63 0.41 -4.60
C MET A 46 10.39 -0.28 -5.19
N ILE A 47 10.59 -1.08 -6.24
CA ILE A 47 9.53 -1.85 -6.90
C ILE A 47 9.64 -3.33 -6.54
N THR A 48 10.83 -3.92 -6.63
CA THR A 48 11.02 -5.36 -6.44
C THR A 48 10.70 -5.83 -5.04
N SER A 49 10.91 -4.98 -4.03
CA SER A 49 10.54 -5.28 -2.65
C SER A 49 9.04 -5.54 -2.44
N GLY A 50 8.19 -4.96 -3.29
CA GLY A 50 6.75 -5.19 -3.27
C GLY A 50 6.32 -6.61 -3.68
N PHE A 51 7.24 -7.41 -4.20
CA PHE A 51 7.00 -8.80 -4.60
C PHE A 51 7.63 -9.82 -3.64
N LEU A 52 8.30 -9.37 -2.58
CA LEU A 52 8.91 -10.20 -1.55
C LEU A 52 8.09 -10.13 -0.27
N HIS A 53 7.99 -11.25 0.44
CA HIS A 53 7.27 -11.32 1.72
C HIS A 53 8.13 -12.05 2.77
N ALA A 54 7.89 -11.77 4.06
CA ALA A 54 8.66 -12.36 5.15
C ALA A 54 8.34 -13.84 5.34
N ASP A 55 7.07 -14.18 5.17
CA ASP A 55 6.53 -15.52 5.40
C ASP A 55 5.23 -15.73 4.61
N ILE A 56 4.69 -16.95 4.69
CA ILE A 56 3.46 -17.35 4.01
C ILE A 56 2.25 -16.57 4.53
N ALA A 57 2.18 -16.28 5.82
CA ALA A 57 1.05 -15.56 6.41
C ALA A 57 1.00 -14.11 5.90
N HIS A 58 2.17 -13.45 5.85
CA HIS A 58 2.32 -12.11 5.28
C HIS A 58 1.92 -12.08 3.79
N LEU A 59 2.40 -13.05 2.99
CA LEU A 59 2.02 -13.19 1.58
C LEU A 59 0.51 -13.40 1.42
N ALA A 60 -0.05 -14.37 2.16
CA ALA A 60 -1.47 -14.72 2.06
C ALA A 60 -2.37 -13.53 2.42
N PHE A 61 -2.05 -12.81 3.50
CA PHE A 61 -2.82 -11.64 3.91
C PHE A 61 -2.83 -10.55 2.84
N ASN A 62 -1.68 -10.27 2.22
CA ASN A 62 -1.59 -9.30 1.14
C ASN A 62 -2.39 -9.74 -0.10
N MET A 63 -2.25 -10.99 -0.52
CA MET A 63 -2.94 -11.51 -1.71
C MET A 63 -4.45 -11.61 -1.51
N LEU A 64 -4.92 -12.01 -0.32
CA LEU A 64 -6.34 -12.01 0.02
C LEU A 64 -6.90 -10.59 0.04
N SER A 65 -6.21 -9.64 0.68
CA SER A 65 -6.65 -8.24 0.68
C SER A 65 -6.74 -7.69 -0.75
N LEU A 66 -5.73 -7.96 -1.57
CA LEU A 66 -5.75 -7.54 -2.97
C LEU A 66 -6.92 -8.19 -3.75
N TYR A 67 -7.15 -9.48 -3.52
CA TYR A 67 -8.25 -10.22 -4.15
C TYR A 67 -9.63 -9.64 -3.81
N PHE A 68 -9.85 -9.19 -2.58
CA PHE A 68 -11.13 -8.63 -2.15
C PHE A 68 -11.35 -7.18 -2.60
N PHE A 69 -10.33 -6.34 -2.61
CA PHE A 69 -10.48 -4.91 -2.90
C PHE A 69 -10.24 -4.53 -4.36
N ALA A 70 -9.39 -5.25 -5.10
CA ALA A 70 -9.09 -4.93 -6.49
C ALA A 70 -10.32 -4.98 -7.42
N PRO A 71 -11.32 -5.89 -7.22
CA PRO A 71 -12.53 -5.92 -8.05
C PRO A 71 -13.30 -4.59 -8.08
N VAL A 72 -13.36 -3.86 -6.97
CA VAL A 72 -13.99 -2.54 -6.92
C VAL A 72 -13.23 -1.57 -7.83
N VAL A 73 -11.89 -1.56 -7.75
CA VAL A 73 -11.07 -0.62 -8.50
C VAL A 73 -11.08 -0.91 -10.00
N TYR A 74 -10.86 -2.16 -10.42
CA TYR A 74 -10.86 -2.46 -11.84
C TYR A 74 -12.28 -2.50 -12.44
N GLY A 75 -13.30 -2.74 -11.63
CA GLY A 75 -14.70 -2.68 -12.04
C GLY A 75 -15.11 -1.27 -12.40
N GLU A 76 -14.74 -0.29 -11.61
CA GLU A 76 -15.09 1.13 -11.81
C GLU A 76 -14.13 1.83 -12.80
N LEU A 77 -12.83 1.57 -12.70
CA LEU A 77 -11.80 2.35 -13.43
C LEU A 77 -11.12 1.58 -14.55
N GLY A 78 -11.40 0.28 -14.67
CA GLY A 78 -10.73 -0.59 -15.64
C GLY A 78 -9.33 -1.07 -15.20
N ASN A 79 -8.83 -2.08 -15.91
CA ASN A 79 -7.61 -2.80 -15.56
C ASN A 79 -6.33 -1.92 -15.60
N TYR A 80 -6.22 -1.02 -16.56
CA TYR A 80 -5.03 -0.17 -16.69
C TYR A 80 -4.92 0.81 -15.51
N SER A 81 -6.06 1.40 -15.12
CA SER A 81 -6.13 2.30 -13.96
C SER A 81 -5.83 1.56 -12.66
N PHE A 82 -6.33 0.33 -12.51
CA PHE A 82 -6.00 -0.54 -11.39
C PHE A 82 -4.49 -0.77 -11.26
N LEU A 83 -3.82 -1.16 -12.35
CA LEU A 83 -2.37 -1.36 -12.33
C LEU A 83 -1.61 -0.05 -12.06
N LEU A 84 -2.04 1.05 -12.67
CA LEU A 84 -1.46 2.37 -12.44
C LEU A 84 -1.54 2.75 -10.95
N ILE A 85 -2.72 2.60 -10.34
CA ILE A 85 -2.93 2.90 -8.90
C ILE A 85 -2.09 1.97 -8.02
N TYR A 86 -2.03 0.67 -8.35
CA TYR A 86 -1.22 -0.30 -7.60
C TYR A 86 0.26 0.08 -7.59
N PHE A 87 0.86 0.29 -8.76
CA PHE A 87 2.28 0.62 -8.86
C PHE A 87 2.62 2.03 -8.37
N ALA A 88 1.73 3.00 -8.59
CA ALA A 88 1.88 4.32 -8.00
C ALA A 88 1.89 4.25 -6.47
N SER A 89 0.96 3.49 -5.88
CA SER A 89 0.90 3.28 -4.43
C SER A 89 2.17 2.62 -3.88
N LEU A 90 2.69 1.60 -4.57
CA LEU A 90 3.94 0.96 -4.23
C LEU A 90 5.12 1.94 -4.22
N ILE A 91 5.21 2.77 -5.27
CA ILE A 91 6.27 3.76 -5.41
C ILE A 91 6.13 4.85 -4.34
N PHE A 92 4.93 5.39 -4.10
CA PHE A 92 4.69 6.39 -3.06
C PHE A 92 5.02 5.85 -1.66
N GLY A 93 4.67 4.59 -1.38
CA GLY A 93 5.06 3.91 -0.15
C GLY A 93 6.57 3.84 0.01
N SER A 94 7.27 3.42 -1.05
CA SER A 94 8.73 3.34 -1.09
C SER A 94 9.39 4.74 -0.96
N MET A 95 8.85 5.76 -1.62
CA MET A 95 9.36 7.13 -1.55
C MET A 95 9.22 7.72 -0.15
N LEU A 96 8.05 7.55 0.48
CA LEU A 96 7.84 8.03 1.85
C LEU A 96 8.76 7.31 2.84
N THR A 97 8.93 5.99 2.67
CA THR A 97 9.87 5.20 3.48
C THR A 97 11.31 5.70 3.29
N LEU A 98 11.74 5.92 2.06
CA LEU A 98 13.07 6.47 1.77
C LEU A 98 13.27 7.85 2.41
N TYR A 99 12.25 8.71 2.36
CA TYR A 99 12.32 10.06 2.92
C TYR A 99 12.43 10.06 4.45
N LEU A 100 11.58 9.28 5.14
CA LEU A 100 11.52 9.26 6.60
C LEU A 100 12.68 8.47 7.22
N HIS A 101 13.16 7.41 6.55
CA HIS A 101 14.27 6.58 7.01
C HIS A 101 15.61 6.91 6.34
N LYS A 102 15.74 8.06 5.68
CA LYS A 102 16.94 8.44 4.91
C LYS A 102 18.25 8.39 5.70
N ASN A 103 18.19 8.55 7.02
CA ASN A 103 19.36 8.52 7.91
C ASN A 103 19.62 7.13 8.52
N ASP A 104 18.70 6.18 8.35
CA ASP A 104 18.86 4.80 8.78
C ASP A 104 19.34 3.95 7.61
N TYR A 105 20.66 3.89 7.45
CA TYR A 105 21.31 3.25 6.30
C TYR A 105 21.01 1.76 6.18
N TYR A 106 20.73 1.08 7.29
CA TYR A 106 20.45 -0.36 7.36
C TYR A 106 18.97 -0.71 7.31
N TYR A 107 18.09 0.28 7.29
CA TYR A 107 16.67 0.02 7.21
C TYR A 107 16.32 -0.75 5.95
N SER A 108 15.53 -1.81 6.14
CA SER A 108 15.01 -2.67 5.07
C SER A 108 13.52 -2.87 5.23
N ALA A 109 12.83 -3.07 4.10
CA ALA A 109 11.40 -3.36 4.06
C ALA A 109 11.06 -4.28 2.88
N ILE A 110 9.94 -5.00 3.01
CA ILE A 110 9.40 -5.91 1.99
C ILE A 110 7.89 -5.94 2.08
N GLY A 111 7.24 -6.41 1.04
CA GLY A 111 5.81 -6.68 1.00
C GLY A 111 5.04 -5.81 0.02
N ALA A 112 3.97 -6.39 -0.52
CA ALA A 112 3.00 -5.70 -1.38
C ALA A 112 2.12 -4.70 -0.61
N SER A 113 2.21 -4.67 0.73
CA SER A 113 1.24 -4.02 1.61
C SER A 113 1.08 -2.52 1.38
N GLY A 114 2.13 -1.81 0.95
CA GLY A 114 2.01 -0.41 0.54
C GLY A 114 1.06 -0.24 -0.67
N ALA A 115 1.26 -1.05 -1.72
CA ALA A 115 0.39 -1.06 -2.88
C ALA A 115 -1.04 -1.52 -2.53
N VAL A 116 -1.17 -2.57 -1.72
CA VAL A 116 -2.47 -3.11 -1.26
C VAL A 116 -3.24 -2.05 -0.47
N THR A 117 -2.57 -1.31 0.43
CA THR A 117 -3.19 -0.21 1.17
C THR A 117 -3.70 0.89 0.23
N GLY A 118 -2.96 1.20 -0.84
CA GLY A 118 -3.43 2.13 -1.85
C GLY A 118 -4.67 1.64 -2.60
N ILE A 119 -4.74 0.35 -2.95
CA ILE A 119 -5.93 -0.27 -3.55
C ILE A 119 -7.13 -0.25 -2.59
N ILE A 120 -6.91 -0.50 -1.29
CA ILE A 120 -7.96 -0.38 -0.27
C ILE A 120 -8.50 1.06 -0.22
N TYR A 121 -7.61 2.06 -0.20
CA TYR A 121 -8.01 3.47 -0.19
C TYR A 121 -8.74 3.88 -1.47
N SER A 122 -8.30 3.40 -2.63
CA SER A 122 -8.99 3.58 -3.89
C SER A 122 -10.39 2.98 -3.85
N ALA A 123 -10.54 1.74 -3.38
CA ALA A 123 -11.82 1.05 -3.28
C ALA A 123 -12.80 1.79 -2.35
N ILE A 124 -12.33 2.29 -1.20
CA ILE A 124 -13.15 3.07 -0.26
C ILE A 124 -13.62 4.39 -0.89
N LEU A 125 -12.78 5.06 -1.69
CA LEU A 125 -13.17 6.26 -2.40
C LEU A 125 -14.27 5.99 -3.44
N LEU A 126 -14.13 4.88 -4.18
CA LEU A 126 -15.04 4.52 -5.29
C LEU A 126 -16.37 3.97 -4.78
N ASP A 127 -16.36 3.19 -3.69
CA ASP A 127 -17.57 2.65 -3.07
C ASP A 127 -17.67 3.06 -1.59
N PRO A 128 -18.37 4.17 -1.29
CA PRO A 128 -18.58 4.65 0.09
C PRO A 128 -19.35 3.66 0.99
N ASN A 129 -20.12 2.76 0.39
CA ASN A 129 -20.91 1.76 1.11
C ASN A 129 -20.18 0.44 1.32
N LEU A 130 -18.93 0.36 0.85
CA LEU A 130 -18.11 -0.83 0.99
C LEU A 130 -18.00 -1.24 2.45
N GLN A 131 -18.26 -2.51 2.71
CA GLN A 131 -18.13 -3.12 4.03
C GLN A 131 -17.06 -4.20 4.02
N ILE A 132 -16.37 -4.33 5.11
CA ILE A 132 -15.45 -5.46 5.38
C ILE A 132 -15.98 -6.25 6.57
N ILE A 133 -15.74 -7.55 6.55
CA ILE A 133 -16.06 -8.41 7.68
C ILE A 133 -14.81 -8.56 8.54
N LEU A 134 -14.83 -7.94 9.72
CA LEU A 134 -13.77 -8.05 10.70
C LEU A 134 -14.26 -8.88 11.90
N PHE A 135 -13.66 -10.05 12.13
CA PHE A 135 -14.08 -10.97 13.19
C PHE A 135 -15.59 -11.28 13.16
N PHE A 136 -16.13 -11.54 11.96
CA PHE A 136 -17.56 -11.80 11.71
C PHE A 136 -18.49 -10.59 11.90
N ILE A 137 -17.96 -9.41 12.16
CA ILE A 137 -18.73 -8.17 12.29
C ILE A 137 -18.55 -7.34 11.01
N PRO A 138 -19.64 -6.98 10.29
CA PRO A 138 -19.54 -6.07 9.18
C PRO A 138 -19.28 -4.65 9.69
N ILE A 139 -18.21 -4.04 9.21
CA ILE A 139 -17.87 -2.65 9.50
C ILE A 139 -17.71 -1.86 8.20
N PRO A 140 -18.08 -0.57 8.16
CA PRO A 140 -17.81 0.29 7.02
C PRO A 140 -16.30 0.34 6.73
N ALA A 141 -15.92 0.12 5.47
CA ALA A 141 -14.52 0.05 5.06
C ALA A 141 -13.74 1.35 5.34
N HIS A 142 -14.42 2.50 5.29
CA HIS A 142 -13.80 3.79 5.61
C HIS A 142 -13.37 3.90 7.09
N LEU A 143 -14.13 3.32 8.03
CA LEU A 143 -13.71 3.30 9.43
C LEU A 143 -12.45 2.45 9.63
N PHE A 144 -12.37 1.31 8.94
CA PHE A 144 -11.17 0.49 8.91
C PHE A 144 -9.98 1.26 8.31
N GLY A 145 -10.17 1.90 7.15
CA GLY A 145 -9.11 2.65 6.46
C GLY A 145 -8.55 3.79 7.31
N ILE A 146 -9.42 4.57 7.96
CA ILE A 146 -9.01 5.65 8.85
C ILE A 146 -8.27 5.09 10.07
N GLY A 147 -8.86 4.10 10.75
CA GLY A 147 -8.25 3.46 11.92
C GLY A 147 -6.88 2.85 11.60
N TYR A 148 -6.74 2.24 10.43
CA TYR A 148 -5.48 1.67 9.95
C TYR A 148 -4.39 2.73 9.72
N LEU A 149 -4.72 3.89 9.14
CA LEU A 149 -3.74 4.97 9.00
C LEU A 149 -3.40 5.64 10.33
N LEU A 150 -4.36 5.82 11.22
CA LEU A 150 -4.07 6.32 12.58
C LEU A 150 -3.17 5.33 13.34
N TYR A 151 -3.41 4.03 13.21
CA TYR A 151 -2.51 2.99 13.74
C TYR A 151 -1.12 3.06 13.09
N SER A 152 -1.04 3.32 11.77
CA SER A 152 0.24 3.49 11.07
C SER A 152 1.02 4.72 11.57
N ILE A 153 0.33 5.84 11.87
CA ILE A 153 0.97 7.01 12.51
C ILE A 153 1.52 6.64 13.90
N TYR A 154 0.74 5.90 14.68
CA TYR A 154 1.19 5.41 15.99
C TYR A 154 2.41 4.49 15.86
N GLY A 155 2.38 3.53 14.95
CA GLY A 155 3.46 2.58 14.72
C GLY A 155 4.76 3.24 14.23
N MET A 156 4.67 4.24 13.34
CA MET A 156 5.84 5.03 12.93
C MET A 156 6.54 5.70 14.12
N LYS A 157 5.77 6.13 15.13
CA LYS A 157 6.29 6.75 16.33
C LYS A 157 6.78 5.74 17.37
N ALA A 158 6.01 4.67 17.58
CA ALA A 158 6.28 3.68 18.62
C ALA A 158 7.47 2.76 18.30
N LYS A 159 7.68 2.44 17.01
CA LYS A 159 8.77 1.58 16.50
C LYS A 159 8.90 0.25 17.27
N ASN A 160 7.77 -0.34 17.65
CA ASN A 160 7.69 -1.50 18.53
C ASN A 160 7.27 -2.79 17.81
N ASP A 161 7.14 -2.73 16.49
CA ASP A 161 6.83 -3.87 15.63
C ASP A 161 7.65 -3.85 14.34
N ASN A 162 7.51 -4.90 13.51
CA ASN A 162 8.21 -5.03 12.24
C ASN A 162 7.32 -4.65 11.04
N ILE A 163 6.29 -3.81 11.25
CA ILE A 163 5.36 -3.42 10.21
C ILE A 163 5.89 -2.18 9.47
N GLY A 164 5.83 -2.22 8.14
CA GLY A 164 6.25 -1.11 7.27
C GLY A 164 5.25 0.05 7.25
N HIS A 165 4.95 0.65 8.40
CA HIS A 165 3.95 1.72 8.55
C HIS A 165 4.14 2.88 7.59
N THR A 166 5.37 3.27 7.31
CA THR A 166 5.70 4.34 6.36
C THR A 166 5.30 3.97 4.94
N ALA A 167 5.53 2.70 4.53
CA ALA A 167 5.13 2.21 3.22
C ALA A 167 3.60 2.14 3.08
N HIS A 168 2.90 1.71 4.13
CA HIS A 168 1.43 1.68 4.15
C HIS A 168 0.84 3.09 4.00
N PHE A 169 1.36 4.02 4.78
CA PHE A 169 0.88 5.40 4.73
C PHE A 169 1.14 6.06 3.37
N GLY A 170 2.36 5.91 2.85
CA GLY A 170 2.71 6.41 1.51
C GLY A 170 1.87 5.74 0.42
N GLY A 171 1.61 4.44 0.55
CA GLY A 171 0.74 3.69 -0.36
C GLY A 171 -0.70 4.20 -0.35
N ALA A 172 -1.28 4.48 0.83
CA ALA A 172 -2.60 5.09 0.95
C ALA A 172 -2.66 6.46 0.25
N ILE A 173 -1.64 7.31 0.43
CA ILE A 173 -1.54 8.59 -0.28
C ILE A 173 -1.51 8.36 -1.80
N GLY A 174 -0.68 7.43 -2.28
CA GLY A 174 -0.60 7.09 -3.70
C GLY A 174 -1.94 6.64 -4.25
N GLY A 175 -2.61 5.69 -3.61
CA GLY A 175 -3.93 5.20 -4.00
C GLY A 175 -4.98 6.32 -4.02
N TYR A 176 -5.03 7.13 -2.96
CA TYR A 176 -5.92 8.27 -2.86
C TYR A 176 -5.72 9.28 -4.02
N LEU A 177 -4.48 9.73 -4.21
CA LEU A 177 -4.17 10.76 -5.22
C LEU A 177 -4.39 10.24 -6.65
N PHE A 178 -3.95 9.01 -6.96
CA PHE A 178 -4.08 8.47 -8.30
C PHE A 178 -5.53 8.09 -8.63
N THR A 179 -6.36 7.71 -7.65
CA THR A 179 -7.80 7.54 -7.88
C THR A 179 -8.45 8.87 -8.28
N ILE A 180 -8.15 9.95 -7.56
CA ILE A 180 -8.65 11.30 -7.91
C ILE A 180 -8.12 11.74 -9.29
N LEU A 181 -6.86 11.46 -9.60
CA LEU A 181 -6.26 11.82 -10.89
C LEU A 181 -6.94 11.12 -12.07
N VAL A 182 -7.25 9.83 -11.92
CA VAL A 182 -7.88 9.01 -12.98
C VAL A 182 -9.39 9.26 -13.05
N HIS A 183 -10.04 9.56 -11.93
CA HIS A 183 -11.48 9.79 -11.81
C HIS A 183 -11.76 11.06 -11.01
N HIS A 184 -11.46 12.22 -11.60
CA HIS A 184 -11.57 13.50 -10.90
C HIS A 184 -13.01 13.85 -10.47
N GLN A 185 -14.04 13.30 -11.14
CA GLN A 185 -15.45 13.47 -10.75
C GLN A 185 -15.74 12.94 -9.34
N ILE A 186 -14.92 12.02 -8.81
CA ILE A 186 -15.01 11.49 -7.44
C ILE A 186 -15.03 12.60 -6.38
N LEU A 187 -14.42 13.76 -6.67
CA LEU A 187 -14.42 14.92 -5.78
C LEU A 187 -15.84 15.47 -5.53
N LEU A 188 -16.75 15.30 -6.50
CA LEU A 188 -18.13 15.71 -6.41
C LEU A 188 -19.05 14.54 -6.06
N GLU A 189 -18.81 13.36 -6.61
CA GLU A 189 -19.62 12.16 -6.40
C GLU A 189 -19.56 11.66 -4.97
N ASN A 190 -18.34 11.65 -4.38
CA ASN A 190 -18.07 11.10 -3.05
C ASN A 190 -17.30 12.08 -2.15
N THR A 191 -17.70 13.36 -2.17
CA THR A 191 -17.05 14.45 -1.41
C THR A 191 -16.82 14.09 0.06
N PHE A 192 -17.79 13.44 0.70
CA PHE A 192 -17.67 13.02 2.09
C PHE A 192 -16.48 12.09 2.30
N MET A 193 -16.30 11.06 1.46
CA MET A 193 -15.16 10.13 1.56
C MET A 193 -13.83 10.82 1.26
N VAL A 194 -13.82 11.72 0.26
CA VAL A 194 -12.63 12.55 -0.04
C VAL A 194 -12.19 13.33 1.19
N VAL A 195 -13.11 14.02 1.85
CA VAL A 195 -12.81 14.82 3.06
C VAL A 195 -12.33 13.91 4.21
N VAL A 196 -13.06 12.86 4.50
CA VAL A 196 -12.81 11.98 5.64
C VAL A 196 -11.45 11.25 5.51
N LEU A 197 -11.13 10.74 4.32
CA LEU A 197 -9.85 10.07 4.07
C LEU A 197 -8.66 11.04 4.00
N THR A 198 -8.90 12.33 3.75
CA THR A 198 -7.86 13.36 3.82
C THR A 198 -7.40 13.64 5.25
N ILE A 199 -8.27 13.46 6.25
CA ILE A 199 -7.96 13.79 7.65
C ILE A 199 -6.67 13.13 8.16
N PRO A 200 -6.51 11.79 8.13
CA PRO A 200 -5.28 11.15 8.60
C PRO A 200 -4.05 11.57 7.79
N ILE A 201 -4.20 11.86 6.48
CA ILE A 201 -3.11 12.34 5.63
C ILE A 201 -2.61 13.71 6.10
N VAL A 202 -3.53 14.62 6.40
CA VAL A 202 -3.19 15.96 6.93
C VAL A 202 -2.57 15.86 8.32
N ILE A 203 -3.11 15.01 9.20
CA ILE A 203 -2.55 14.78 10.54
C ILE A 203 -1.09 14.36 10.43
N MET A 204 -0.78 13.35 9.60
CA MET A 204 0.59 12.89 9.39
C MET A 204 1.49 14.00 8.84
N ALA A 205 1.03 14.74 7.82
CA ALA A 205 1.81 15.83 7.24
C ALA A 205 2.17 16.92 8.28
N VAL A 206 1.21 17.27 9.15
CA VAL A 206 1.44 18.21 10.24
C VAL A 206 2.45 17.65 11.26
N MET A 207 2.31 16.37 11.64
CA MET A 207 3.23 15.72 12.58
C MET A 207 4.65 15.62 12.01
N ALA A 208 4.78 15.25 10.72
CA ALA A 208 6.07 15.22 10.03
C ALA A 208 6.75 16.60 10.02
N LYS A 209 5.99 17.67 9.70
CA LYS A 209 6.50 19.04 9.71
C LYS A 209 6.96 19.50 11.12
N GLN A 210 6.31 18.97 12.15
CA GLN A 210 6.68 19.27 13.56
C GLN A 210 7.81 18.38 14.09
N GLY A 211 8.37 17.46 13.28
CA GLY A 211 9.41 16.53 13.73
C GLY A 211 8.92 15.52 14.78
N LYS A 212 7.62 15.17 14.76
CA LYS A 212 6.98 14.26 15.72
C LYS A 212 6.80 12.83 15.20
N LEU A 213 7.37 12.52 14.05
CA LEU A 213 7.41 11.17 13.45
C LEU A 213 8.80 10.56 13.53
#